data_56436467e8dcdc37a5d422fced41665a
#
_entry.id   56436467e8dcdc37a5d422fced41665a
#
_cell.length_a   1.000
_cell.length_b   1.000
_cell.length_c   1.000
_cell.angle_alpha   90.00
_cell.angle_beta   90.00
_cell.angle_gamma   90.00
#
_symmetry.space_group_name_H-M   'P 1'
#
loop_
_entity.id
_entity.type
_entity.pdbx_description
1 polymer ?
#
loop_
_entity_poly.entity_id
_entity_poly.type
_entity_poly.pdbx_seq_one_letter_code
_entity_poly.pdbx_strand_id
1 'polypeptide(L)'
;MTSRVDYYLLDQAEPQAIAHYTCRLLNKACQAGLRIFVLTGSPAQSQLMDALLWTSSDANFIPHALAQSAEAADPLTKICIGHAITSPQGFDMLVNMQTEETPQGDQFERVAELVSSDPAHKSAARKRYAAWRASGAEQNLQEIRLN
;
A
#
# COMPACT_ATOMS: atom_id res chain seq x y z
N MET A 1 8.09 11.91 9.16
CA MET A 1 7.11 11.56 10.19
C MET A 1 5.73 11.44 9.57
N THR A 2 5.00 10.40 9.91
CA THR A 2 3.67 10.18 9.34
C THR A 2 2.65 11.09 10.00
N SER A 3 1.95 11.89 9.20
CA SER A 3 0.91 12.80 9.69
C SER A 3 -0.50 12.23 9.52
N ARG A 4 -0.70 11.32 8.54
CA ARG A 4 -2.02 10.79 8.23
C ARG A 4 -1.96 9.32 7.85
N VAL A 5 -2.86 8.54 8.46
CA VAL A 5 -3.04 7.12 8.16
C VAL A 5 -4.51 6.88 7.81
N ASP A 6 -4.76 6.36 6.62
CA ASP A 6 -6.09 5.99 6.15
C ASP A 6 -6.21 4.47 6.13
N TYR A 7 -7.23 3.93 6.79
CA TYR A 7 -7.51 2.50 6.81
C TYR A 7 -8.63 2.17 5.83
N TYR A 8 -8.36 1.23 4.95
CA TYR A 8 -9.34 0.70 4.00
C TYR A 8 -9.68 -0.71 4.45
N LEU A 9 -10.85 -0.85 5.09
CA LEU A 9 -11.29 -2.11 5.70
C LEU A 9 -12.10 -2.88 4.66
N LEU A 10 -11.46 -3.91 4.08
CA LEU A 10 -12.06 -4.67 3.00
C LEU A 10 -12.94 -5.79 3.55
N ASP A 11 -14.03 -6.09 2.87
CA ASP A 11 -14.97 -7.13 3.29
C ASP A 11 -14.60 -8.51 2.78
N GLN A 12 -13.42 -8.68 2.20
CA GLN A 12 -12.91 -9.94 1.67
C GLN A 12 -11.48 -10.18 2.09
N ALA A 13 -11.05 -11.44 2.03
CA ALA A 13 -9.66 -11.84 2.27
C ALA A 13 -9.02 -12.48 1.05
N GLU A 14 -9.73 -12.58 -0.08
CA GLU A 14 -9.21 -13.19 -1.29
C GLU A 14 -8.12 -12.32 -1.90
N PRO A 15 -6.88 -12.86 -2.14
CA PRO A 15 -5.76 -12.04 -2.57
C PRO A 15 -5.99 -11.27 -3.87
N GLN A 16 -6.69 -11.87 -4.84
CA GLN A 16 -6.93 -11.17 -6.11
C GLN A 16 -7.90 -10.01 -5.96
N ALA A 17 -8.94 -10.18 -5.14
CA ALA A 17 -9.90 -9.10 -4.89
C ALA A 17 -9.21 -7.92 -4.21
N ILE A 18 -8.35 -8.20 -3.24
CA ILE A 18 -7.57 -7.17 -2.54
C ILE A 18 -6.62 -6.48 -3.52
N ALA A 19 -5.93 -7.25 -4.35
CA ALA A 19 -4.98 -6.70 -5.31
C ALA A 19 -5.67 -5.81 -6.35
N HIS A 20 -6.85 -6.21 -6.84
CA HIS A 20 -7.61 -5.39 -7.78
C HIS A 20 -8.04 -4.07 -7.15
N TYR A 21 -8.54 -4.10 -5.92
CA TYR A 21 -8.90 -2.88 -5.22
C TYR A 21 -7.68 -1.98 -5.04
N THR A 22 -6.54 -2.57 -4.66
CA THR A 22 -5.31 -1.83 -4.49
C THR A 22 -4.88 -1.14 -5.79
N CYS A 23 -5.00 -1.80 -6.92
CA CYS A 23 -4.70 -1.17 -8.22
C CYS A 23 -5.56 0.05 -8.48
N ARG A 24 -6.86 -0.01 -8.14
CA ARG A 24 -7.74 1.15 -8.30
C ARG A 24 -7.33 2.31 -7.38
N LEU A 25 -6.96 1.98 -6.14
CA LEU A 25 -6.48 2.98 -5.20
C LEU A 25 -5.19 3.63 -5.70
N LEU A 26 -4.26 2.83 -6.21
CA LEU A 26 -2.99 3.31 -6.75
C LEU A 26 -3.21 4.22 -7.96
N ASN A 27 -4.10 3.85 -8.85
CA ASN A 27 -4.43 4.67 -10.01
C ASN A 27 -4.95 6.04 -9.57
N LYS A 28 -5.86 6.06 -8.62
CA LYS A 28 -6.44 7.30 -8.10
C LYS A 28 -5.38 8.18 -7.45
N ALA A 29 -4.50 7.59 -6.66
CA ALA A 29 -3.45 8.34 -5.96
C ALA A 29 -2.43 8.91 -6.95
N CYS A 30 -2.07 8.15 -7.99
CA CYS A 30 -1.16 8.63 -9.03
C CYS A 30 -1.77 9.76 -9.86
N GLN A 31 -3.08 9.71 -10.10
CA GLN A 31 -3.78 10.82 -10.76
C GLN A 31 -3.75 12.09 -9.92
N ALA A 32 -3.65 11.95 -8.60
CA ALA A 32 -3.49 13.08 -7.70
C ALA A 32 -2.03 13.57 -7.61
N GLY A 33 -1.11 12.96 -8.35
CA GLY A 33 0.28 13.39 -8.41
C GLY A 33 1.19 12.74 -7.39
N LEU A 34 0.75 11.70 -6.68
CA LEU A 34 1.55 11.06 -5.63
C LEU A 34 2.48 9.99 -6.19
N ARG A 35 3.68 9.90 -5.62
CA ARG A 35 4.57 8.76 -5.82
C ARG A 35 4.40 7.81 -4.64
N ILE A 36 4.25 6.52 -4.94
CA ILE A 36 3.77 5.55 -3.96
C ILE A 36 4.72 4.37 -3.85
N PHE A 37 5.02 3.97 -2.61
CA PHE A 37 5.67 2.69 -2.32
C PHE A 37 4.59 1.72 -1.84
N VAL A 38 4.46 0.57 -2.49
CA VAL A 38 3.54 -0.49 -2.09
C VAL A 38 4.32 -1.54 -1.34
N LEU A 39 4.02 -1.69 -0.05
CA LEU A 39 4.68 -2.65 0.82
C LEU A 39 3.80 -3.90 0.91
N THR A 40 4.26 -4.99 0.29
CA THR A 40 3.56 -6.27 0.29
C THR A 40 4.09 -7.19 1.39
N GLY A 41 3.39 -8.30 1.61
CA GLY A 41 3.78 -9.27 2.63
C GLY A 41 4.77 -10.33 2.14
N SER A 42 4.99 -10.43 0.81
CA SER A 42 5.85 -11.48 0.25
C SER A 42 6.26 -11.12 -1.18
N PRO A 43 7.35 -11.73 -1.69
CA PRO A 43 7.71 -11.57 -3.10
C PRO A 43 6.60 -12.01 -4.06
N ALA A 44 5.86 -13.06 -3.71
CA ALA A 44 4.75 -13.53 -4.56
C ALA A 44 3.65 -12.48 -4.66
N GLN A 45 3.32 -11.80 -3.57
CA GLN A 45 2.33 -10.74 -3.58
C GLN A 45 2.84 -9.53 -4.38
N SER A 46 4.13 -9.20 -4.29
CA SER A 46 4.73 -8.15 -5.10
C SER A 46 4.59 -8.45 -6.60
N GLN A 47 4.86 -9.70 -6.99
CA GLN A 47 4.74 -10.11 -8.39
C GLN A 47 3.30 -10.05 -8.88
N LEU A 48 2.34 -10.44 -8.04
CA LEU A 48 0.93 -10.35 -8.37
C LEU A 48 0.52 -8.89 -8.61
N MET A 49 0.93 -7.98 -7.75
CA MET A 49 0.64 -6.55 -7.90
C MET A 49 1.25 -5.99 -9.18
N ASP A 50 2.51 -6.33 -9.45
CA ASP A 50 3.19 -5.89 -10.67
C ASP A 50 2.46 -6.37 -11.92
N ALA A 51 2.09 -7.64 -11.95
CA ALA A 51 1.37 -8.23 -13.09
C ALA A 51 0.00 -7.56 -13.30
N LEU A 52 -0.74 -7.30 -12.23
CA LEU A 52 -2.04 -6.66 -12.32
C LEU A 52 -1.96 -5.22 -12.80
N LEU A 53 -0.93 -4.49 -12.40
CA LEU A 53 -0.74 -3.13 -12.90
C LEU A 53 -0.47 -3.10 -14.40
N TRP A 54 0.22 -4.11 -14.93
CA TRP A 54 0.44 -4.21 -16.37
C TRP A 54 -0.85 -4.53 -17.15
N THR A 55 -1.77 -5.25 -16.54
CA THR A 55 -3.00 -5.72 -17.22
C THR A 55 -4.23 -4.88 -16.89
N SER A 56 -4.18 -4.07 -15.85
CA SER A 56 -5.31 -3.21 -15.47
C SER A 56 -5.49 -2.09 -16.49
N SER A 57 -6.71 -1.98 -17.04
CA SER A 57 -7.00 -0.94 -18.04
C SER A 57 -6.84 0.47 -17.49
N ASP A 58 -7.01 0.64 -16.17
CA ASP A 58 -6.94 1.96 -15.54
C ASP A 58 -5.53 2.35 -15.19
N ALA A 59 -4.61 1.38 -15.02
CA ALA A 59 -3.29 1.64 -14.48
C ALA A 59 -2.13 1.19 -15.39
N ASN A 60 -2.40 0.64 -16.58
CA ASN A 60 -1.36 0.04 -17.42
C ASN A 60 -0.34 1.05 -17.97
N PHE A 61 -0.66 2.34 -17.96
CA PHE A 61 0.26 3.38 -18.41
C PHE A 61 1.02 4.06 -17.27
N ILE A 62 0.80 3.63 -16.02
CA ILE A 62 1.51 4.21 -14.89
C ILE A 62 2.87 3.53 -14.76
N PRO A 63 3.99 4.29 -14.84
CA PRO A 63 5.31 3.68 -14.66
C PRO A 63 5.45 3.08 -13.27
N HIS A 64 5.71 1.76 -13.21
CA HIS A 64 5.85 1.03 -11.96
C HIS A 64 6.98 0.01 -12.08
N ALA A 65 7.55 -0.38 -10.93
CA ALA A 65 8.65 -1.32 -10.89
C ALA A 65 8.70 -2.06 -9.55
N LEU A 66 9.26 -3.27 -9.57
CA LEU A 66 9.60 -3.98 -8.34
C LEU A 66 10.81 -3.31 -7.68
N ALA A 67 10.82 -3.27 -6.36
CA ALA A 67 11.83 -2.52 -5.60
C ALA A 67 13.27 -3.00 -5.86
N GLN A 68 13.44 -4.29 -6.18
CA GLN A 68 14.74 -4.86 -6.45
C GLN A 68 15.21 -4.64 -7.89
N SER A 69 14.37 -4.08 -8.78
CA SER A 69 14.77 -3.83 -10.16
C SER A 69 15.48 -2.48 -10.31
N ALA A 70 16.25 -2.34 -11.39
CA ALA A 70 16.96 -1.10 -11.67
C ALA A 70 16.00 0.06 -11.94
N GLU A 71 14.83 -0.24 -12.49
CA GLU A 71 13.81 0.76 -12.82
C GLU A 71 13.22 1.43 -11.58
N ALA A 72 13.35 0.82 -10.40
CA ALA A 72 12.85 1.39 -9.16
C ALA A 72 13.52 2.73 -8.82
N ALA A 73 14.74 2.95 -9.27
CA ALA A 73 15.48 4.20 -9.03
C ALA A 73 15.17 5.30 -10.04
N ASP A 74 14.43 4.97 -11.10
CA ASP A 74 14.09 5.95 -12.14
C ASP A 74 13.10 6.99 -11.58
N PRO A 75 13.41 8.31 -11.70
CA PRO A 75 12.48 9.34 -11.22
C PRO A 75 11.11 9.32 -11.90
N LEU A 76 10.99 8.71 -13.08
CA LEU A 76 9.71 8.58 -13.76
C LEU A 76 8.85 7.45 -13.23
N THR A 77 9.41 6.54 -12.42
CA THR A 77 8.66 5.47 -11.79
C THR A 77 7.77 6.05 -10.69
N LYS A 78 6.46 5.87 -10.83
CA LYS A 78 5.47 6.43 -9.91
C LYS A 78 5.11 5.47 -8.78
N ILE A 79 5.17 4.17 -9.04
CA ILE A 79 4.83 3.12 -8.08
C ILE A 79 6.01 2.17 -7.96
N CYS A 80 6.49 1.99 -6.74
CA CYS A 80 7.52 1.01 -6.43
C CYS A 80 6.91 -0.06 -5.54
N ILE A 81 7.10 -1.35 -5.85
CA ILE A 81 6.49 -2.46 -5.16
C ILE A 81 7.57 -3.33 -4.53
N GLY A 82 7.48 -3.55 -3.24
CA GLY A 82 8.44 -4.40 -2.54
C GLY A 82 7.86 -4.99 -1.27
N HIS A 83 8.53 -6.03 -0.75
CA HIS A 83 8.14 -6.67 0.52
C HIS A 83 8.97 -6.17 1.70
N ALA A 84 9.84 -5.20 1.46
CA ALA A 84 10.58 -4.47 2.48
C ALA A 84 10.81 -3.05 1.96
N ILE A 85 10.83 -2.08 2.86
CA ILE A 85 11.08 -0.69 2.48
C ILE A 85 12.58 -0.53 2.28
N THR A 86 13.01 -0.35 1.04
CA THR A 86 14.42 -0.27 0.69
C THR A 86 14.90 1.14 0.41
N SER A 87 14.01 2.03 -0.05
CA SER A 87 14.37 3.40 -0.37
C SER A 87 13.13 4.29 -0.21
N PRO A 88 12.93 4.88 0.98
CA PRO A 88 11.74 5.67 1.24
C PRO A 88 11.77 7.08 0.65
N GLN A 89 12.93 7.52 0.16
CA GLN A 89 13.09 8.90 -0.29
C GLN A 89 12.41 9.13 -1.64
N GLY A 90 11.75 10.27 -1.77
CA GLY A 90 11.07 10.64 -2.99
C GLY A 90 9.69 10.07 -3.16
N PHE A 91 9.19 9.31 -2.19
CA PHE A 91 7.83 8.79 -2.19
C PHE A 91 6.96 9.61 -1.23
N ASP A 92 5.73 9.87 -1.67
CA ASP A 92 4.78 10.69 -0.91
C ASP A 92 3.91 9.86 0.02
N MET A 93 3.72 8.57 -0.31
CA MET A 93 2.75 7.73 0.36
C MET A 93 3.22 6.27 0.38
N LEU A 94 2.94 5.60 1.48
CA LEU A 94 3.08 4.15 1.61
C LEU A 94 1.71 3.51 1.53
N VAL A 95 1.56 2.48 0.69
CA VAL A 95 0.41 1.58 0.74
C VAL A 95 0.86 0.29 1.39
N ASN A 96 0.34 0.01 2.59
CA ASN A 96 0.76 -1.14 3.39
C ASN A 96 -0.23 -2.28 3.25
N MET A 97 0.25 -3.42 2.76
CA MET A 97 -0.53 -4.66 2.61
C MET A 97 -0.04 -5.76 3.54
N GLN A 98 0.91 -5.47 4.42
CA GLN A 98 1.49 -6.45 5.33
C GLN A 98 0.62 -6.71 6.54
N THR A 99 0.89 -7.84 7.20
CA THR A 99 0.20 -8.26 8.42
C THR A 99 1.04 -8.06 9.67
N GLU A 100 2.10 -7.26 9.59
CA GLU A 100 2.97 -6.97 10.73
C GLU A 100 2.22 -6.15 11.79
N GLU A 101 2.50 -6.45 13.06
CA GLU A 101 1.84 -5.76 14.17
C GLU A 101 2.43 -4.39 14.46
N THR A 102 3.68 -4.18 14.08
CA THR A 102 4.37 -2.91 14.29
C THR A 102 4.23 -2.03 13.06
N PRO A 103 3.89 -0.74 13.22
CA PRO A 103 3.83 0.16 12.08
C PRO A 103 5.17 0.26 11.37
N GLN A 104 5.13 0.24 10.05
CA GLN A 104 6.26 0.54 9.21
C GLN A 104 5.92 1.75 8.38
N GLY A 105 6.92 2.51 7.98
CA GLY A 105 6.68 3.65 7.11
C GLY A 105 6.46 4.96 7.82
N ASP A 106 6.97 5.11 9.04
CA ASP A 106 6.93 6.39 9.75
C ASP A 106 7.74 7.48 9.03
N GLN A 107 8.57 7.11 8.06
CA GLN A 107 9.28 8.03 7.19
C GLN A 107 8.42 8.57 6.06
N PHE A 108 7.23 8.02 5.83
CA PHE A 108 6.27 8.54 4.84
C PHE A 108 5.28 9.47 5.53
N GLU A 109 4.95 10.58 4.87
CA GLU A 109 3.97 11.51 5.43
C GLU A 109 2.57 10.90 5.47
N ARG A 110 2.21 10.09 4.48
CA ARG A 110 0.90 9.45 4.37
C ARG A 110 1.07 7.94 4.27
N VAL A 111 0.21 7.22 4.98
CA VAL A 111 0.15 5.76 4.94
C VAL A 111 -1.29 5.33 4.67
N ALA A 112 -1.47 4.44 3.71
CA ALA A 112 -2.75 3.77 3.47
C ALA A 112 -2.62 2.33 3.93
N GLU A 113 -3.47 1.92 4.87
CA GLU A 113 -3.49 0.57 5.42
C GLU A 113 -4.60 -0.23 4.76
N LEU A 114 -4.24 -1.27 4.00
CA LEU A 114 -5.20 -2.19 3.40
C LEU A 114 -5.40 -3.35 4.35
N VAL A 115 -6.59 -3.47 4.90
CA VAL A 115 -6.90 -4.49 5.91
C VAL A 115 -7.94 -5.45 5.35
N SER A 116 -7.56 -6.73 5.18
CA SER A 116 -8.48 -7.75 4.71
C SER A 116 -9.45 -8.18 5.82
N SER A 117 -10.44 -8.99 5.45
CA SER A 117 -11.39 -9.53 6.43
C SER A 117 -10.82 -10.67 7.26
N ASP A 118 -9.60 -11.12 6.99
CA ASP A 118 -8.91 -12.15 7.79
C ASP A 118 -8.77 -11.67 9.24
N PRO A 119 -9.24 -12.45 10.23
CA PRO A 119 -9.13 -12.04 11.64
C PRO A 119 -7.71 -11.74 12.11
N ALA A 120 -6.72 -12.48 11.62
CA ALA A 120 -5.32 -12.23 11.99
C ALA A 120 -4.86 -10.87 11.43
N HIS A 121 -5.25 -10.53 10.21
CA HIS A 121 -4.92 -9.26 9.61
C HIS A 121 -5.58 -8.10 10.38
N LYS A 122 -6.86 -8.27 10.75
CA LYS A 122 -7.57 -7.28 11.55
C LYS A 122 -6.92 -7.07 12.91
N SER A 123 -6.50 -8.16 13.55
CA SER A 123 -5.84 -8.09 14.87
C SER A 123 -4.52 -7.30 14.77
N ALA A 124 -3.69 -7.60 13.76
CA ALA A 124 -2.45 -6.88 13.53
C ALA A 124 -2.71 -5.39 13.26
N ALA A 125 -3.73 -5.08 12.46
CA ALA A 125 -4.10 -3.70 12.14
C ALA A 125 -4.54 -2.92 13.38
N ARG A 126 -5.25 -3.55 14.33
CA ARG A 126 -5.64 -2.90 15.58
C ARG A 126 -4.41 -2.51 16.41
N LYS A 127 -3.39 -3.34 16.41
CA LYS A 127 -2.14 -3.03 17.12
C LYS A 127 -1.41 -1.87 16.45
N ARG A 128 -1.37 -1.84 15.12
CA ARG A 128 -0.80 -0.70 14.40
C ARG A 128 -1.60 0.58 14.66
N TYR A 129 -2.93 0.47 14.71
CA TYR A 129 -3.78 1.62 15.00
C TYR A 129 -3.42 2.26 16.34
N ALA A 130 -3.24 1.46 17.37
CA ALA A 130 -2.86 1.95 18.69
C ALA A 130 -1.48 2.62 18.65
N ALA A 131 -0.53 2.05 17.92
CA ALA A 131 0.81 2.60 17.81
C ALA A 131 0.82 3.93 17.03
N TRP A 132 0.07 4.02 15.93
CA TRP A 132 -0.04 5.27 15.17
C TRP A 132 -0.73 6.35 16.00
N ARG A 133 -1.73 5.97 16.79
CA ARG A 133 -2.40 6.91 17.69
C ARG A 133 -1.42 7.49 18.71
N ALA A 134 -0.57 6.64 19.27
CA ALA A 134 0.46 7.08 20.22
C ALA A 134 1.46 8.04 19.58
N SER A 135 1.71 7.91 18.27
CA SER A 135 2.62 8.81 17.54
C SER A 135 1.97 10.14 17.18
N GLY A 136 0.66 10.29 17.35
CA GLY A 136 -0.06 11.53 17.05
C GLY A 136 -0.57 11.67 15.63
N ALA A 137 -0.47 10.61 14.81
CA ALA A 137 -0.97 10.65 13.44
C ALA A 137 -2.48 10.73 13.40
N GLU A 138 -3.03 11.51 12.46
CA GLU A 138 -4.44 11.51 12.18
C GLU A 138 -4.84 10.21 11.52
N GLN A 139 -5.92 9.57 11.97
CA GLN A 139 -6.36 8.28 11.45
C GLN A 139 -7.80 8.33 11.01
N ASN A 140 -8.05 7.78 9.82
CA ASN A 140 -9.39 7.71 9.22
C ASN A 140 -9.66 6.27 8.81
N LEU A 141 -10.89 5.79 9.02
CA LEU A 141 -11.31 4.43 8.66
C LEU A 141 -12.43 4.49 7.64
N GLN A 142 -12.31 3.64 6.60
CA GLN A 142 -13.34 3.47 5.58
C GLN A 142 -13.64 1.99 5.42
N GLU A 143 -14.92 1.65 5.40
CA GLU A 143 -15.36 0.28 5.10
C GLU A 143 -15.59 0.17 3.60
N ILE A 144 -14.96 -0.83 2.97
CA ILE A 144 -14.99 -1.01 1.53
C ILE A 144 -15.64 -2.35 1.21
N ARG A 145 -16.64 -2.33 0.36
CA ARG A 145 -17.32 -3.51 -0.15
C ARG A 145 -16.82 -3.83 -1.54
N LEU A 146 -16.36 -5.05 -1.74
CA LEU A 146 -15.74 -5.49 -2.98
C LEU A 146 -16.66 -6.37 -3.85
N ASN A 147 -17.93 -6.33 -3.64
CA ASN A 147 -18.90 -7.13 -4.41
C ASN A 147 -19.04 -6.62 -5.83
#